data_50d34856c3e0cf6e3f167aa489ba7de0
#
_entry.id   50d34856c3e0cf6e3f167aa489ba7de0
#
_cell.length_a   1.000
_cell.length_b   1.000
_cell.length_c   1.000
_cell.angle_alpha   90.00
_cell.angle_beta   90.00
_cell.angle_gamma   90.00
#
_symmetry.space_group_name_H-M   'P 1'
#
loop_
_entity.id
_entity.type
_entity.pdbx_description
1 polymer ?
#
loop_
_entity_poly.entity_id
_entity_poly.type
_entity_poly.pdbx_seq_one_letter_code
_entity_poly.pdbx_strand_id
1 'polypeptide(L)'
;MKEFIISDVKAETAILVGLITKDQNEDKTKEYLDELEFLADTAGAITVKRFTQRVTGPSAVTYVGKGKLEEIRDYIKMKEDEEEPIGMVIFDDELSAKQMRNIEQELGVKILDRTSLILDIFAMRAQTANAKTQVELAQYRYMLPRLQRLWTHLERQGGGSGSGGGKGSVGLRGPGETQLEMDRRIILQRMTLLKQRLAEIDKQKVTQRKNRGRMIRVALVGYTNVGKSTTMNLLAKSEVFAENKLFATLDTTVRKVVVDNLPFLLADTVGFIRKLPTDLVDSFKSTLDEVREADLLLHVVDISHPDFEEQIQVVNQTLSELGCADKPSMIIFNKIDNYHWVEKEEDDLTPTTKENITLDELKKTWMAKEHDNCLFISAKEKENIDEFREVLYKKVRELHVQKYPYNDFLYNIEEE
;
A
#
# COMPACT_ATOMS: atom_id res chain seq x y z
N MET A 1 -14.52 -35.57 24.42
CA MET A 1 -13.91 -34.29 23.98
C MET A 1 -13.06 -34.60 22.78
N LYS A 2 -13.45 -34.13 21.58
CA LYS A 2 -12.62 -34.23 20.40
C LYS A 2 -11.63 -33.08 20.46
N GLU A 3 -10.36 -33.38 20.62
CA GLU A 3 -9.28 -32.42 20.44
C GLU A 3 -9.32 -31.93 18.98
N PHE A 4 -9.60 -30.66 18.80
CA PHE A 4 -9.35 -29.97 17.54
C PHE A 4 -7.83 -29.85 17.42
N ILE A 5 -7.24 -30.70 16.60
CA ILE A 5 -5.88 -30.52 16.11
C ILE A 5 -5.93 -29.25 15.27
N ILE A 6 -5.47 -28.14 15.82
CA ILE A 6 -5.10 -26.95 15.04
C ILE A 6 -3.90 -27.44 14.21
N SER A 7 -4.14 -27.74 12.94
CA SER A 7 -3.04 -27.97 12.00
C SER A 7 -2.20 -26.69 12.02
N ASP A 8 -0.95 -26.81 12.44
CA ASP A 8 0.05 -25.76 12.24
C ASP A 8 0.06 -25.42 10.76
N VAL A 9 -0.53 -24.31 10.40
CA VAL A 9 -0.43 -23.74 9.05
C VAL A 9 1.04 -23.35 8.93
N LYS A 10 1.86 -24.21 8.33
CA LYS A 10 3.24 -23.88 8.01
C LYS A 10 3.21 -22.61 7.15
N ALA A 11 3.93 -21.59 7.60
CA ALA A 11 4.07 -20.37 6.80
C ALA A 11 4.63 -20.75 5.42
N GLU A 12 4.02 -20.19 4.35
CA GLU A 12 4.45 -20.47 2.98
C GLU A 12 5.84 -19.84 2.75
N THR A 13 6.77 -20.60 2.21
CA THR A 13 8.11 -20.11 1.87
C THR A 13 8.09 -19.36 0.54
N ALA A 14 8.82 -18.25 0.48
CA ALA A 14 8.84 -17.36 -0.67
C ALA A 14 10.27 -17.05 -1.16
N ILE A 15 10.42 -16.95 -2.47
CA ILE A 15 11.59 -16.36 -3.14
C ILE A 15 11.18 -14.97 -3.65
N LEU A 16 12.03 -13.97 -3.46
CA LEU A 16 11.80 -12.62 -3.99
C LEU A 16 12.70 -12.38 -5.21
N VAL A 17 12.14 -11.70 -6.21
CA VAL A 17 12.83 -11.41 -7.48
C VAL A 17 12.72 -9.93 -7.81
N GLY A 18 13.88 -9.28 -8.00
CA GLY A 18 14.00 -7.88 -8.40
C GLY A 18 14.92 -7.66 -9.58
N LEU A 19 14.74 -6.54 -10.30
CA LEU A 19 15.59 -6.14 -11.40
C LEU A 19 16.46 -4.92 -11.02
N ILE A 20 17.71 -4.95 -11.45
CA ILE A 20 18.62 -3.81 -11.41
C ILE A 20 18.64 -3.20 -12.81
N THR A 21 18.21 -1.94 -12.93
CA THR A 21 18.14 -1.21 -14.19
C THR A 21 18.95 0.07 -14.14
N LYS A 22 18.95 0.86 -15.22
CA LYS A 22 19.61 2.17 -15.23
C LYS A 22 18.97 3.17 -14.25
N ASP A 23 17.66 3.06 -14.06
CA ASP A 23 16.89 3.95 -13.19
C ASP A 23 16.77 3.43 -11.75
N GLN A 24 17.11 2.16 -11.53
CA GLN A 24 17.06 1.45 -10.26
C GLN A 24 18.39 0.73 -10.03
N ASN A 25 19.31 1.40 -9.33
CA ASN A 25 20.62 0.85 -9.00
C ASN A 25 20.53 -0.32 -7.99
N GLU A 26 21.65 -0.89 -7.63
CA GLU A 26 21.73 -2.06 -6.75
C GLU A 26 21.23 -1.76 -5.33
N ASP A 27 21.60 -0.58 -4.78
CA ASP A 27 21.17 -0.16 -3.45
C ASP A 27 19.64 0.04 -3.39
N LYS A 28 19.07 0.76 -4.36
CA LYS A 28 17.62 0.90 -4.49
C LYS A 28 16.90 -0.43 -4.70
N THR A 29 17.50 -1.34 -5.46
CA THR A 29 16.89 -2.67 -5.64
C THR A 29 16.87 -3.45 -4.34
N LYS A 30 17.93 -3.32 -3.51
CA LYS A 30 17.98 -3.93 -2.19
C LYS A 30 16.87 -3.39 -1.28
N GLU A 31 16.73 -2.07 -1.20
CA GLU A 31 15.66 -1.41 -0.41
C GLU A 31 14.27 -1.83 -0.86
N TYR A 32 14.06 -1.91 -2.18
CA TYR A 32 12.79 -2.36 -2.75
C TYR A 32 12.48 -3.83 -2.43
N LEU A 33 13.51 -4.68 -2.38
CA LEU A 33 13.35 -6.06 -1.93
C LEU A 33 13.17 -6.17 -0.41
N ASP A 34 13.74 -5.26 0.39
CA ASP A 34 13.47 -5.16 1.83
C ASP A 34 12.00 -4.81 2.07
N GLU A 35 11.44 -3.86 1.31
CA GLU A 35 10.02 -3.53 1.35
C GLU A 35 9.14 -4.70 0.89
N LEU A 36 9.53 -5.40 -0.18
CA LEU A 36 8.80 -6.58 -0.68
C LEU A 36 8.82 -7.73 0.32
N GLU A 37 9.94 -7.94 1.01
CA GLU A 37 10.05 -8.92 2.09
C GLU A 37 9.12 -8.59 3.25
N PHE A 38 9.03 -7.32 3.64
CA PHE A 38 8.11 -6.88 4.67
C PHE A 38 6.63 -7.03 4.24
N LEU A 39 6.32 -6.85 2.95
CA LEU A 39 5.00 -7.20 2.39
C LEU A 39 4.74 -8.71 2.50
N ALA A 40 5.68 -9.54 2.12
CA ALA A 40 5.57 -11.00 2.19
C ALA A 40 5.37 -11.48 3.62
N ASP A 41 6.14 -10.97 4.59
CA ASP A 41 5.98 -11.24 6.02
C ASP A 41 4.59 -10.80 6.52
N THR A 42 4.13 -9.62 6.11
CA THR A 42 2.77 -9.14 6.43
C THR A 42 1.69 -10.08 5.90
N ALA A 43 1.92 -10.73 4.76
CA ALA A 43 1.05 -11.77 4.19
C ALA A 43 1.22 -13.15 4.85
N GLY A 44 2.17 -13.30 5.77
CA GLY A 44 2.45 -14.55 6.48
C GLY A 44 3.38 -15.50 5.72
N ALA A 45 4.11 -15.01 4.71
CA ALA A 45 5.13 -15.77 3.99
C ALA A 45 6.53 -15.55 4.58
N ILE A 46 7.39 -16.56 4.53
CA ILE A 46 8.78 -16.48 4.99
C ILE A 46 9.69 -16.40 3.76
N THR A 47 10.45 -15.32 3.67
CA THR A 47 11.44 -15.15 2.59
C THR A 47 12.66 -16.03 2.83
N VAL A 48 12.94 -16.92 1.90
CA VAL A 48 14.08 -17.84 1.95
C VAL A 48 15.28 -17.29 1.17
N LYS A 49 15.03 -16.69 0.01
CA LYS A 49 16.09 -16.17 -0.86
C LYS A 49 15.62 -15.02 -1.72
N ARG A 50 16.55 -14.13 -2.06
CA ARG A 50 16.36 -13.03 -2.99
C ARG A 50 17.22 -13.26 -4.24
N PHE A 51 16.63 -13.04 -5.41
CA PHE A 51 17.33 -13.06 -6.69
C PHE A 51 17.24 -11.69 -7.33
N THR A 52 18.37 -11.23 -7.85
CA THR A 52 18.45 -9.98 -8.62
C THR A 52 19.07 -10.25 -9.98
N GLN A 53 18.71 -9.45 -10.97
CA GLN A 53 19.34 -9.48 -12.29
C GLN A 53 19.53 -8.08 -12.82
N ARG A 54 20.74 -7.79 -13.31
CA ARG A 54 21.03 -6.53 -14.00
C ARG A 54 20.61 -6.63 -15.46
N VAL A 55 19.68 -5.75 -15.87
CA VAL A 55 19.10 -5.74 -17.22
C VAL A 55 18.90 -4.30 -17.68
N THR A 56 18.75 -4.10 -18.99
CA THR A 56 18.34 -2.80 -19.56
C THR A 56 16.84 -2.54 -19.41
N GLY A 57 16.04 -3.61 -19.29
CA GLY A 57 14.60 -3.58 -19.09
C GLY A 57 14.05 -5.00 -18.93
N PRO A 58 12.84 -5.16 -18.38
CA PRO A 58 12.22 -6.46 -18.14
C PRO A 58 11.98 -7.22 -19.45
N SER A 59 12.23 -8.54 -19.43
CA SER A 59 11.89 -9.41 -20.54
C SER A 59 10.37 -9.44 -20.78
N ALA A 60 9.94 -9.25 -22.02
CA ALA A 60 8.53 -9.33 -22.39
C ALA A 60 7.92 -10.73 -22.25
N VAL A 61 8.75 -11.77 -22.09
CA VAL A 61 8.31 -13.19 -22.02
C VAL A 61 8.28 -13.70 -20.58
N THR A 62 9.32 -13.41 -19.79
CA THR A 62 9.57 -14.02 -18.48
C THR A 62 9.99 -13.04 -17.40
N TYR A 63 9.91 -11.69 -17.67
CA TYR A 63 10.36 -10.63 -16.78
C TYR A 63 11.86 -10.64 -16.54
N VAL A 64 12.46 -11.75 -16.08
CA VAL A 64 13.89 -11.99 -15.99
C VAL A 64 14.41 -12.69 -17.25
N GLY A 65 15.71 -12.67 -17.47
CA GLY A 65 16.34 -13.44 -18.55
C GLY A 65 16.26 -14.96 -18.31
N LYS A 66 16.38 -15.72 -19.40
CA LYS A 66 16.25 -17.19 -19.37
C LYS A 66 17.23 -17.86 -18.37
N GLY A 67 18.50 -17.48 -18.37
CA GLY A 67 19.49 -18.04 -17.44
C GLY A 67 19.18 -17.77 -15.97
N LYS A 68 18.61 -16.58 -15.64
CA LYS A 68 18.18 -16.28 -14.27
C LYS A 68 16.96 -17.12 -13.88
N LEU A 69 16.04 -17.35 -14.82
CA LEU A 69 14.89 -18.20 -14.58
C LEU A 69 15.31 -19.67 -14.33
N GLU A 70 16.29 -20.17 -15.07
CA GLU A 70 16.89 -21.48 -14.85
C GLU A 70 17.56 -21.59 -13.49
N GLU A 71 18.30 -20.55 -13.05
CA GLU A 71 18.91 -20.46 -11.72
C GLU A 71 17.87 -20.54 -10.60
N ILE A 72 16.75 -19.84 -10.74
CA ILE A 72 15.64 -19.88 -9.78
C ILE A 72 15.03 -21.29 -9.74
N ARG A 73 14.77 -21.88 -10.91
CA ARG A 73 14.22 -23.24 -11.03
C ARG A 73 15.13 -24.28 -10.37
N ASP A 74 16.43 -24.21 -10.62
CA ASP A 74 17.39 -25.15 -10.05
C ASP A 74 17.49 -25.01 -8.54
N TYR A 75 17.37 -23.76 -8.01
CA TYR A 75 17.28 -23.54 -6.58
C TYR A 75 15.99 -24.12 -5.96
N ILE A 76 14.84 -23.97 -6.62
CA ILE A 76 13.56 -24.56 -6.18
C ILE A 76 13.69 -26.08 -6.08
N LYS A 77 14.24 -26.75 -7.11
CA LYS A 77 14.48 -28.19 -7.11
C LYS A 77 15.42 -28.64 -6.01
N MET A 78 16.53 -27.89 -5.80
CA MET A 78 17.45 -28.19 -4.71
C MET A 78 16.74 -28.15 -3.35
N LYS A 79 15.87 -27.17 -3.12
CA LYS A 79 15.11 -27.06 -1.88
C LYS A 79 14.04 -28.13 -1.74
N GLU A 80 13.45 -28.60 -2.83
CA GLU A 80 12.53 -29.73 -2.83
C GLU A 80 13.25 -31.03 -2.44
N ASP A 81 14.45 -31.23 -2.95
CA ASP A 81 15.31 -32.39 -2.59
C ASP A 81 15.77 -32.34 -1.11
N GLU A 82 15.89 -31.14 -0.52
CA GLU A 82 16.18 -30.92 0.91
C GLU A 82 14.96 -31.04 1.84
N GLU A 83 13.80 -31.43 1.34
CA GLU A 83 12.51 -31.49 2.04
C GLU A 83 12.03 -30.10 2.56
N GLU A 84 12.53 -29.00 2.00
CA GLU A 84 12.16 -27.63 2.30
C GLU A 84 11.48 -26.96 1.06
N PRO A 85 10.32 -27.41 0.61
CA PRO A 85 9.74 -26.95 -0.65
C PRO A 85 9.45 -25.45 -0.62
N ILE A 86 9.72 -24.79 -1.74
CA ILE A 86 9.37 -23.38 -1.95
C ILE A 86 7.90 -23.29 -2.37
N GLY A 87 7.09 -22.53 -1.63
CA GLY A 87 5.67 -22.36 -1.88
C GLY A 87 5.37 -21.39 -3.02
N MET A 88 6.15 -20.30 -3.12
CA MET A 88 5.89 -19.25 -4.10
C MET A 88 7.12 -18.45 -4.51
N VAL A 89 7.01 -17.76 -5.66
CA VAL A 89 7.98 -16.75 -6.11
C VAL A 89 7.26 -15.42 -6.30
N ILE A 90 7.80 -14.35 -5.72
CA ILE A 90 7.20 -13.01 -5.71
C ILE A 90 8.11 -12.04 -6.47
N PHE A 91 7.54 -11.34 -7.43
CA PHE A 91 8.23 -10.35 -8.26
C PHE A 91 7.92 -8.92 -7.79
N ASP A 92 8.93 -8.05 -7.74
CA ASP A 92 8.79 -6.65 -7.25
C ASP A 92 8.04 -5.72 -8.21
N ASP A 93 7.71 -6.16 -9.40
CA ASP A 93 6.94 -5.41 -10.38
C ASP A 93 5.66 -6.13 -10.76
N GLU A 94 4.74 -5.42 -11.41
CA GLU A 94 3.55 -6.03 -11.97
C GLU A 94 3.89 -6.87 -13.19
N LEU A 95 3.43 -8.11 -13.21
CA LEU A 95 3.62 -9.05 -14.31
C LEU A 95 2.43 -9.03 -15.27
N SER A 96 2.72 -9.06 -16.56
CA SER A 96 1.68 -9.35 -17.55
C SER A 96 1.18 -10.78 -17.43
N ALA A 97 -0.07 -11.03 -17.84
CA ALA A 97 -0.64 -12.39 -17.86
C ALA A 97 0.22 -13.41 -18.62
N LYS A 98 0.92 -12.98 -19.67
CA LYS A 98 1.82 -13.84 -20.45
C LYS A 98 3.09 -14.18 -19.66
N GLN A 99 3.71 -13.19 -19.00
CA GLN A 99 4.88 -13.41 -18.16
C GLN A 99 4.55 -14.36 -17.00
N MET A 100 3.48 -14.08 -16.27
CA MET A 100 3.05 -14.88 -15.12
C MET A 100 2.89 -16.36 -15.51
N ARG A 101 2.15 -16.63 -16.59
CA ARG A 101 1.95 -18.02 -17.07
C ARG A 101 3.25 -18.68 -17.50
N ASN A 102 4.11 -17.99 -18.27
CA ASN A 102 5.35 -18.59 -18.74
C ASN A 102 6.28 -18.91 -17.56
N ILE A 103 6.34 -18.05 -16.57
CA ILE A 103 7.14 -18.25 -15.36
C ILE A 103 6.57 -19.41 -14.54
N GLU A 104 5.25 -19.46 -14.34
CA GLU A 104 4.58 -20.55 -13.62
C GLU A 104 4.80 -21.91 -14.26
N GLN A 105 4.74 -21.98 -15.60
CA GLN A 105 5.04 -23.20 -16.35
C GLN A 105 6.49 -23.66 -16.21
N GLU A 106 7.45 -22.73 -16.12
CA GLU A 106 8.87 -23.07 -15.99
C GLU A 106 9.27 -23.42 -14.55
N LEU A 107 8.70 -22.75 -13.57
CA LEU A 107 9.07 -22.92 -12.17
C LEU A 107 8.24 -23.96 -11.43
N GLY A 108 6.99 -24.22 -11.86
CA GLY A 108 6.09 -25.19 -11.25
C GLY A 108 5.56 -24.80 -9.86
N VAL A 109 5.74 -23.54 -9.42
CA VAL A 109 5.29 -23.03 -8.14
C VAL A 109 4.39 -21.81 -8.33
N LYS A 110 3.65 -21.43 -7.28
CA LYS A 110 2.77 -20.25 -7.30
C LYS A 110 3.59 -18.98 -7.60
N ILE A 111 3.13 -18.19 -8.56
CA ILE A 111 3.76 -16.92 -8.92
C ILE A 111 2.87 -15.78 -8.47
N LEU A 112 3.45 -14.86 -7.73
CA LEU A 112 2.84 -13.60 -7.35
C LEU A 112 3.64 -12.45 -7.91
N ASP A 113 2.97 -11.37 -8.24
CA ASP A 113 3.57 -10.07 -8.45
C ASP A 113 3.24 -9.14 -7.29
N ARG A 114 3.89 -7.98 -7.25
CA ARG A 114 3.68 -6.99 -6.18
C ARG A 114 2.20 -6.60 -6.01
N THR A 115 1.48 -6.44 -7.12
CA THR A 115 0.06 -6.07 -7.12
C THR A 115 -0.81 -7.17 -6.49
N SER A 116 -0.62 -8.43 -6.87
CA SER A 116 -1.37 -9.54 -6.29
C SER A 116 -1.08 -9.73 -4.80
N LEU A 117 0.18 -9.57 -4.38
CA LEU A 117 0.56 -9.63 -2.97
C LEU A 117 -0.13 -8.54 -2.14
N ILE A 118 -0.16 -7.29 -2.62
CA ILE A 118 -0.86 -6.19 -1.96
C ILE A 118 -2.37 -6.47 -1.87
N LEU A 119 -2.97 -7.01 -2.93
CA LEU A 119 -4.39 -7.40 -2.95
C LEU A 119 -4.69 -8.51 -1.93
N ASP A 120 -3.81 -9.48 -1.77
CA ASP A 120 -3.95 -10.56 -0.79
C ASP A 120 -3.86 -10.00 0.65
N ILE A 121 -2.93 -9.09 0.92
CA ILE A 121 -2.83 -8.40 2.22
C ILE A 121 -4.12 -7.62 2.51
N PHE A 122 -4.64 -6.90 1.52
CA PHE A 122 -5.89 -6.16 1.67
C PHE A 122 -7.09 -7.07 1.92
N ALA A 123 -7.16 -8.22 1.25
CA ALA A 123 -8.22 -9.20 1.49
C ALA A 123 -8.19 -9.75 2.91
N MET A 124 -7.00 -10.00 3.47
CA MET A 124 -6.84 -10.44 4.86
C MET A 124 -7.19 -9.35 5.88
N ARG A 125 -6.90 -8.08 5.57
CA ARG A 125 -7.09 -6.94 6.49
C ARG A 125 -8.48 -6.30 6.42
N ALA A 126 -9.24 -6.52 5.34
CA ALA A 126 -10.58 -5.96 5.17
C ALA A 126 -11.55 -6.54 6.20
N GLN A 127 -12.02 -5.71 7.13
CA GLN A 127 -12.98 -6.12 8.17
C GLN A 127 -14.39 -5.66 7.84
N THR A 128 -14.55 -4.42 7.37
CA THR A 128 -15.86 -3.86 7.06
C THR A 128 -16.43 -4.42 5.75
N ALA A 129 -17.75 -4.43 5.63
CA ALA A 129 -18.43 -4.82 4.39
C ALA A 129 -18.01 -3.93 3.20
N ASN A 130 -17.73 -2.66 3.46
CA ASN A 130 -17.24 -1.72 2.46
C ASN A 130 -15.84 -2.11 1.96
N ALA A 131 -14.86 -2.28 2.87
CA ALA A 131 -13.51 -2.67 2.51
C ALA A 131 -13.50 -4.02 1.78
N LYS A 132 -14.25 -5.03 2.26
CA LYS A 132 -14.37 -6.33 1.57
C LYS A 132 -14.91 -6.18 0.14
N THR A 133 -15.93 -5.35 -0.05
CA THR A 133 -16.51 -5.11 -1.38
C THR A 133 -15.52 -4.40 -2.32
N GLN A 134 -14.74 -3.45 -1.79
CA GLN A 134 -13.70 -2.74 -2.55
C GLN A 134 -12.56 -3.66 -2.96
N VAL A 135 -12.05 -4.45 -2.02
CA VAL A 135 -10.97 -5.42 -2.29
C VAL A 135 -11.44 -6.46 -3.30
N GLU A 136 -12.63 -7.03 -3.14
CA GLU A 136 -13.19 -8.00 -4.08
C GLU A 136 -13.30 -7.40 -5.49
N LEU A 137 -13.77 -6.16 -5.61
CA LEU A 137 -13.84 -5.48 -6.91
C LEU A 137 -12.45 -5.27 -7.52
N ALA A 138 -11.45 -4.89 -6.71
CA ALA A 138 -10.07 -4.71 -7.15
C ALA A 138 -9.44 -6.03 -7.62
N GLN A 139 -9.66 -7.13 -6.89
CA GLN A 139 -9.22 -8.46 -7.28
C GLN A 139 -9.82 -8.87 -8.64
N TYR A 140 -11.12 -8.67 -8.87
CA TYR A 140 -11.73 -8.95 -10.17
C TYR A 140 -11.17 -8.08 -11.30
N ARG A 141 -10.90 -6.78 -11.04
CA ARG A 141 -10.27 -5.90 -12.05
C ARG A 141 -8.87 -6.38 -12.42
N TYR A 142 -8.08 -6.77 -11.43
CA TYR A 142 -6.75 -7.33 -11.63
C TYR A 142 -6.78 -8.66 -12.40
N MET A 143 -7.71 -9.55 -12.07
CA MET A 143 -7.83 -10.89 -12.67
C MET A 143 -8.40 -10.84 -14.08
N LEU A 144 -9.39 -9.99 -14.38
CA LEU A 144 -10.13 -9.98 -15.62
C LEU A 144 -9.26 -9.87 -16.88
N PRO A 145 -8.28 -8.95 -17.01
CA PRO A 145 -7.39 -8.89 -18.16
C PRO A 145 -6.49 -10.12 -18.30
N ARG A 146 -6.16 -10.75 -17.16
CA ARG A 146 -5.31 -11.96 -17.12
C ARG A 146 -6.08 -13.18 -17.62
N LEU A 147 -7.33 -13.33 -17.22
CA LEU A 147 -8.22 -14.38 -17.71
C LEU A 147 -8.54 -14.23 -19.20
N GLN A 148 -8.84 -13.02 -19.68
CA GLN A 148 -9.15 -12.77 -21.10
C GLN A 148 -8.04 -13.23 -22.04
N ARG A 149 -6.78 -13.05 -21.68
CA ARG A 149 -5.65 -13.49 -22.49
C ARG A 149 -5.44 -15.02 -22.44
N LEU A 150 -5.82 -15.66 -21.35
CA LEU A 150 -5.86 -17.13 -21.27
C LEU A 150 -6.93 -17.68 -22.22
N TRP A 151 -8.10 -17.06 -22.28
CA TRP A 151 -9.20 -17.48 -23.15
C TRP A 151 -8.84 -17.35 -24.63
N THR A 152 -8.28 -16.23 -25.07
CA THR A 152 -7.87 -16.05 -26.48
C THR A 152 -6.76 -17.01 -26.91
N HIS A 153 -5.93 -17.48 -25.98
CA HIS A 153 -4.89 -18.47 -26.29
C HIS A 153 -5.47 -19.88 -26.42
N LEU A 154 -6.41 -20.26 -25.58
CA LEU A 154 -7.11 -21.55 -25.67
C LEU A 154 -7.93 -21.64 -26.96
N GLU A 155 -8.59 -20.56 -27.39
CA GLU A 155 -9.27 -20.45 -28.69
C GLU A 155 -8.31 -20.70 -29.85
N ARG A 156 -7.09 -20.16 -29.82
CA ARG A 156 -6.07 -20.35 -30.85
C ARG A 156 -5.49 -21.75 -30.86
N GLN A 157 -5.38 -22.43 -29.73
CA GLN A 157 -4.92 -23.81 -29.64
C GLN A 157 -6.00 -24.82 -30.06
N GLY A 158 -7.28 -24.49 -29.78
CA GLY A 158 -8.42 -25.34 -30.18
C GLY A 158 -8.74 -25.26 -31.68
N GLY A 159 -8.30 -24.22 -32.40
CA GLY A 159 -8.51 -24.01 -33.82
C GLY A 159 -7.48 -24.66 -34.77
N GLY A 160 -6.45 -25.30 -34.22
CA GLY A 160 -5.27 -25.74 -34.96
C GLY A 160 -5.20 -27.24 -35.37
N SER A 161 -6.29 -28.01 -35.38
CA SER A 161 -6.25 -29.38 -35.81
C SER A 161 -7.44 -29.75 -36.71
N GLY A 162 -7.24 -29.61 -38.02
CA GLY A 162 -8.27 -29.98 -38.99
C GLY A 162 -7.95 -29.61 -40.41
N SER A 163 -6.76 -30.01 -40.93
CA SER A 163 -6.56 -30.12 -42.37
C SER A 163 -7.21 -31.43 -42.86
N GLY A 164 -8.45 -31.35 -43.33
CA GLY A 164 -9.16 -32.45 -43.93
C GLY A 164 -10.47 -31.97 -44.54
N GLY A 165 -10.49 -31.85 -45.89
CA GLY A 165 -11.64 -31.34 -46.64
C GLY A 165 -12.91 -32.13 -46.41
N GLY A 166 -14.00 -31.41 -46.08
CA GLY A 166 -15.34 -31.93 -46.00
C GLY A 166 -16.33 -30.82 -45.92
N LYS A 167 -17.16 -30.64 -46.96
CA LYS A 167 -18.28 -29.73 -47.01
C LYS A 167 -19.22 -29.94 -45.82
N GLY A 168 -19.51 -28.90 -45.07
CA GLY A 168 -20.67 -28.79 -44.19
C GLY A 168 -20.42 -29.13 -42.72
N SER A 169 -19.82 -28.25 -41.97
CA SER A 169 -19.97 -28.23 -40.51
C SER A 169 -20.26 -26.81 -40.04
N VAL A 170 -21.54 -26.58 -39.78
CA VAL A 170 -22.03 -25.44 -39.03
C VAL A 170 -21.49 -25.57 -37.59
N GLY A 171 -20.52 -24.68 -37.24
CA GLY A 171 -20.23 -24.21 -35.92
C GLY A 171 -20.28 -25.25 -34.77
N LEU A 172 -19.31 -26.13 -34.68
CA LEU A 172 -18.95 -26.76 -33.42
C LEU A 172 -18.11 -25.79 -32.60
N ARG A 173 -18.79 -24.89 -31.89
CA ARG A 173 -18.22 -24.23 -30.71
C ARG A 173 -17.91 -25.33 -29.71
N GLY A 174 -16.65 -25.57 -29.42
CA GLY A 174 -16.23 -26.55 -28.44
C GLY A 174 -16.81 -26.25 -27.04
N PRO A 175 -17.12 -27.26 -26.21
CA PRO A 175 -17.69 -27.07 -24.87
C PRO A 175 -16.81 -26.19 -23.94
N GLY A 176 -15.53 -26.02 -24.23
CA GLY A 176 -14.63 -25.11 -23.49
C GLY A 176 -14.83 -23.62 -23.79
N GLU A 177 -15.24 -23.28 -25.02
CA GLU A 177 -15.47 -21.90 -25.44
C GLU A 177 -16.69 -21.27 -24.73
N THR A 178 -17.76 -22.02 -24.58
CA THR A 178 -18.97 -21.61 -23.87
C THR A 178 -18.77 -21.48 -22.39
N GLN A 179 -17.91 -22.26 -21.77
CA GLN A 179 -17.62 -22.20 -20.34
C GLN A 179 -16.79 -20.95 -20.00
N LEU A 180 -15.79 -20.63 -20.82
CA LEU A 180 -14.95 -19.43 -20.63
C LEU A 180 -15.74 -18.12 -20.84
N GLU A 181 -16.64 -18.09 -21.84
CA GLU A 181 -17.54 -16.94 -22.03
C GLU A 181 -18.53 -16.79 -20.87
N MET A 182 -18.98 -17.89 -20.31
CA MET A 182 -19.85 -17.92 -19.14
C MET A 182 -19.11 -17.38 -17.90
N ASP A 183 -17.89 -17.85 -17.65
CA ASP A 183 -17.06 -17.40 -16.52
C ASP A 183 -16.78 -15.89 -16.62
N ARG A 184 -16.44 -15.39 -17.80
CA ARG A 184 -16.27 -13.95 -18.04
C ARG A 184 -17.55 -13.17 -17.73
N ARG A 185 -18.70 -13.66 -18.17
CA ARG A 185 -19.98 -13.02 -17.94
C ARG A 185 -20.31 -12.98 -16.45
N ILE A 186 -20.05 -14.07 -15.72
CA ILE A 186 -20.23 -14.15 -14.27
C ILE A 186 -19.36 -13.10 -13.56
N ILE A 187 -18.08 -13.00 -13.92
CA ILE A 187 -17.16 -12.01 -13.34
C ILE A 187 -17.67 -10.57 -13.62
N LEU A 188 -18.05 -10.27 -14.85
CA LEU A 188 -18.56 -8.92 -15.21
C LEU A 188 -19.86 -8.59 -14.49
N GLN A 189 -20.77 -9.55 -14.33
CA GLN A 189 -21.99 -9.39 -13.54
C GLN A 189 -21.67 -9.14 -12.06
N ARG A 190 -20.71 -9.90 -11.50
CA ARG A 190 -20.26 -9.71 -10.11
C ARG A 190 -19.65 -8.33 -9.91
N MET A 191 -18.78 -7.89 -10.81
CA MET A 191 -18.19 -6.53 -10.77
C MET A 191 -19.28 -5.44 -10.85
N THR A 192 -20.33 -5.63 -11.66
CA THR A 192 -21.45 -4.68 -11.76
C THR A 192 -22.21 -4.61 -10.44
N LEU A 193 -22.50 -5.76 -9.83
CA LEU A 193 -23.17 -5.82 -8.53
C LEU A 193 -22.34 -5.17 -7.42
N LEU A 194 -21.02 -5.40 -7.40
CA LEU A 194 -20.12 -4.79 -6.42
C LEU A 194 -20.07 -3.26 -6.58
N LYS A 195 -20.02 -2.75 -7.82
CA LYS A 195 -20.10 -1.31 -8.09
C LYS A 195 -21.41 -0.69 -7.61
N GLN A 196 -22.55 -1.36 -7.81
CA GLN A 196 -23.85 -0.90 -7.30
C GLN A 196 -23.84 -0.85 -5.77
N ARG A 197 -23.35 -1.90 -5.11
CA ARG A 197 -23.19 -1.93 -3.66
C ARG A 197 -22.33 -0.78 -3.12
N LEU A 198 -21.19 -0.51 -3.75
CA LEU A 198 -20.33 0.61 -3.37
C LEU A 198 -21.05 1.94 -3.51
N ALA A 199 -21.79 2.15 -4.61
CA ALA A 199 -22.56 3.38 -4.81
C ALA A 199 -23.67 3.57 -3.75
N GLU A 200 -24.28 2.49 -3.26
CA GLU A 200 -25.25 2.55 -2.14
C GLU A 200 -24.57 2.91 -0.82
N ILE A 201 -23.42 2.28 -0.52
CA ILE A 201 -22.63 2.58 0.67
C ILE A 201 -22.16 4.04 0.65
N ASP A 202 -21.72 4.56 -0.49
CA ASP A 202 -21.29 5.95 -0.62
C ASP A 202 -22.43 6.93 -0.35
N LYS A 203 -23.66 6.65 -0.83
CA LYS A 203 -24.85 7.45 -0.51
C LYS A 203 -25.13 7.47 1.00
N GLN A 204 -25.01 6.32 1.67
CA GLN A 204 -25.20 6.24 3.12
C GLN A 204 -24.11 7.02 3.87
N LYS A 205 -22.83 6.92 3.44
CA LYS A 205 -21.72 7.69 3.99
C LYS A 205 -21.93 9.19 3.85
N VAL A 206 -22.37 9.68 2.68
CA VAL A 206 -22.69 11.11 2.46
C VAL A 206 -23.74 11.59 3.46
N THR A 207 -24.77 10.78 3.72
CA THR A 207 -25.80 11.13 4.71
C THR A 207 -25.26 11.16 6.13
N GLN A 208 -24.48 10.18 6.52
CA GLN A 208 -23.81 10.13 7.83
C GLN A 208 -22.83 11.29 8.03
N ARG A 209 -22.10 11.68 6.98
CA ARG A 209 -21.13 12.79 7.01
C ARG A 209 -21.82 14.15 7.23
N LYS A 210 -23.00 14.36 6.66
CA LYS A 210 -23.81 15.59 6.92
C LYS A 210 -24.15 15.77 8.39
N ASN A 211 -24.30 14.68 9.12
CA ASN A 211 -24.64 14.67 10.54
C ASN A 211 -23.43 14.84 11.48
N ARG A 212 -22.16 14.86 10.97
CA ARG A 212 -20.97 14.99 11.80
C ARG A 212 -20.70 16.41 12.34
N GLY A 213 -21.60 17.35 12.10
CA GLY A 213 -21.52 18.70 12.64
C GLY A 213 -20.52 19.62 11.90
N ARG A 214 -20.37 20.84 12.45
CA ARG A 214 -19.48 21.88 11.92
C ARG A 214 -18.09 21.78 12.59
N MET A 215 -17.35 20.72 12.32
CA MET A 215 -16.00 20.52 12.85
C MET A 215 -14.97 20.52 11.73
N ILE A 216 -13.77 20.96 12.02
CA ILE A 216 -12.62 20.83 11.12
C ILE A 216 -12.27 19.34 10.99
N ARG A 217 -11.93 18.94 9.78
CA ARG A 217 -11.54 17.57 9.45
C ARG A 217 -10.04 17.51 9.18
N VAL A 218 -9.35 16.70 9.95
CA VAL A 218 -7.91 16.48 9.84
C VAL A 218 -7.69 15.04 9.41
N ALA A 219 -6.87 14.80 8.40
CA ALA A 219 -6.53 13.45 7.97
C ALA A 219 -5.03 13.19 8.12
N LEU A 220 -4.70 12.05 8.72
CA LEU A 220 -3.33 11.52 8.75
C LEU A 220 -3.04 10.84 7.42
N VAL A 221 -2.05 11.32 6.70
CA VAL A 221 -1.56 10.74 5.45
C VAL A 221 -0.08 10.40 5.59
N GLY A 222 0.44 9.51 4.78
CA GLY A 222 1.85 9.13 4.83
C GLY A 222 2.07 7.69 4.38
N TYR A 223 3.32 7.34 4.23
CA TYR A 223 3.72 6.00 3.80
C TYR A 223 3.25 4.91 4.78
N THR A 224 3.31 3.65 4.38
CA THR A 224 3.00 2.53 5.29
C THR A 224 4.01 2.49 6.44
N ASN A 225 3.56 2.10 7.63
CA ASN A 225 4.39 1.90 8.82
C ASN A 225 5.13 3.15 9.37
N VAL A 226 4.77 4.37 8.96
CA VAL A 226 5.38 5.60 9.49
C VAL A 226 4.86 6.00 10.89
N GLY A 227 3.86 5.30 11.42
CA GLY A 227 3.30 5.54 12.75
C GLY A 227 2.02 6.38 12.76
N LYS A 228 1.22 6.45 11.67
CA LYS A 228 -0.05 7.19 11.62
C LYS A 228 -1.02 6.80 12.72
N SER A 229 -1.31 5.52 12.86
CA SER A 229 -2.25 5.01 13.88
C SER A 229 -1.72 5.23 15.30
N THR A 230 -0.41 5.16 15.51
CA THR A 230 0.23 5.50 16.79
C THR A 230 0.03 6.98 17.12
N THR A 231 0.25 7.87 16.15
CA THR A 231 0.03 9.32 16.28
C THR A 231 -1.45 9.62 16.56
N MET A 232 -2.37 8.93 15.88
CA MET A 232 -3.80 9.05 16.17
C MET A 232 -4.13 8.68 17.62
N ASN A 233 -3.58 7.58 18.13
CA ASN A 233 -3.82 7.12 19.50
C ASN A 233 -3.34 8.13 20.53
N LEU A 234 -2.18 8.76 20.29
CA LEU A 234 -1.65 9.81 21.17
C LEU A 234 -2.55 11.05 21.24
N LEU A 235 -3.09 11.47 20.11
CA LEU A 235 -3.96 12.64 20.03
C LEU A 235 -5.35 12.35 20.60
N ALA A 236 -5.89 11.17 20.30
CA ALA A 236 -7.26 10.78 20.68
C ALA A 236 -7.38 10.27 22.13
N LYS A 237 -6.26 10.16 22.88
CA LYS A 237 -6.21 9.56 24.23
C LYS A 237 -6.94 8.21 24.32
N SER A 238 -6.83 7.40 23.28
CA SER A 238 -7.54 6.13 23.16
C SER A 238 -6.59 5.06 22.62
N GLU A 239 -6.75 3.84 23.09
CA GLU A 239 -5.99 2.69 22.60
C GLU A 239 -6.64 2.14 21.33
N VAL A 240 -6.03 2.36 20.17
CA VAL A 240 -6.25 1.59 18.96
C VAL A 240 -5.07 0.66 18.78
N PHE A 241 -5.35 -0.56 18.42
CA PHE A 241 -4.33 -1.54 18.13
C PHE A 241 -3.44 -1.06 16.96
N ALA A 242 -2.21 -0.69 17.26
CA ALA A 242 -1.21 -0.30 16.27
C ALA A 242 -0.23 -1.47 16.11
N GLU A 243 -0.31 -2.17 14.99
CA GLU A 243 0.64 -3.24 14.64
C GLU A 243 1.81 -2.66 13.84
N ASN A 244 3.01 -3.20 14.07
CA ASN A 244 4.17 -2.96 13.22
C ASN A 244 4.10 -3.84 11.97
N LYS A 245 3.06 -3.64 11.15
CA LYS A 245 2.83 -4.35 9.88
C LYS A 245 2.34 -3.36 8.82
N LEU A 246 2.64 -3.67 7.57
CA LEU A 246 2.14 -2.87 6.46
C LEU A 246 0.61 -2.96 6.39
N PHE A 247 -0.03 -1.85 6.02
CA PHE A 247 -1.49 -1.75 5.91
C PHE A 247 -2.25 -2.21 7.17
N ALA A 248 -1.71 -1.91 8.35
CA ALA A 248 -2.40 -2.19 9.62
C ALA A 248 -3.80 -1.56 9.66
N THR A 249 -3.96 -0.38 9.04
CA THR A 249 -5.24 0.31 8.87
C THR A 249 -5.65 0.24 7.40
N LEU A 250 -6.66 -0.56 7.08
CA LEU A 250 -7.32 -0.58 5.77
C LEU A 250 -8.66 0.16 5.79
N ASP A 251 -9.37 0.05 6.88
CA ASP A 251 -10.64 0.76 7.11
C ASP A 251 -10.35 2.12 7.79
N THR A 252 -10.77 3.21 7.15
CA THR A 252 -10.58 4.56 7.72
C THR A 252 -11.30 4.68 9.05
N THR A 253 -10.56 5.03 10.09
CA THR A 253 -11.10 5.30 11.41
C THR A 253 -11.18 6.81 11.62
N VAL A 254 -12.38 7.34 11.90
CA VAL A 254 -12.58 8.75 12.21
C VAL A 254 -12.95 8.91 13.68
N ARG A 255 -12.23 9.78 14.38
CA ARG A 255 -12.45 10.06 15.81
C ARG A 255 -12.62 11.53 16.06
N LYS A 256 -13.48 11.86 17.03
CA LYS A 256 -13.53 13.20 17.58
C LYS A 256 -12.38 13.34 18.58
N VAL A 257 -11.52 14.30 18.32
CA VAL A 257 -10.40 14.69 19.19
C VAL A 257 -10.69 16.07 19.72
N VAL A 258 -10.35 16.31 20.99
CA VAL A 258 -10.42 17.62 21.61
C VAL A 258 -9.03 17.97 22.08
N VAL A 259 -8.47 19.06 21.55
CA VAL A 259 -7.23 19.65 22.04
C VAL A 259 -7.63 20.96 22.70
N ASP A 260 -7.31 21.11 23.98
CA ASP A 260 -7.79 22.20 24.84
C ASP A 260 -9.31 22.32 24.76
N ASN A 261 -9.83 23.41 24.17
CA ASN A 261 -11.26 23.65 24.03
C ASN A 261 -11.79 23.49 22.60
N LEU A 262 -10.97 22.96 21.66
CA LEU A 262 -11.32 22.89 20.25
C LEU A 262 -11.54 21.44 19.81
N PRO A 263 -12.80 21.03 19.51
CA PRO A 263 -13.10 19.72 18.93
C PRO A 263 -12.89 19.72 17.43
N PHE A 264 -12.26 18.65 16.92
CA PHE A 264 -12.12 18.38 15.50
C PHE A 264 -12.22 16.88 15.21
N LEU A 265 -12.38 16.52 13.95
CA LEU A 265 -12.39 15.13 13.52
C LEU A 265 -11.00 14.76 12.99
N LEU A 266 -10.42 13.69 13.53
CA LEU A 266 -9.16 13.13 13.09
C LEU A 266 -9.43 11.78 12.41
N ALA A 267 -8.98 11.64 11.16
CA ALA A 267 -9.09 10.43 10.37
C ALA A 267 -7.73 9.76 10.21
N ASP A 268 -7.63 8.47 10.56
CA ASP A 268 -6.50 7.61 10.18
C ASP A 268 -6.81 6.97 8.83
N THR A 269 -5.86 7.04 7.90
CA THR A 269 -6.05 6.58 6.53
C THR A 269 -5.13 5.42 6.18
N VAL A 270 -5.43 4.74 5.09
CA VAL A 270 -4.57 3.69 4.53
C VAL A 270 -3.19 4.27 4.22
N GLY A 271 -2.14 3.54 4.60
CA GLY A 271 -0.77 3.94 4.25
C GLY A 271 -0.52 3.83 2.75
N PHE A 272 0.16 4.83 2.21
CA PHE A 272 0.64 4.78 0.83
C PHE A 272 1.86 3.87 0.72
N ILE A 273 2.08 3.32 -0.45
CA ILE A 273 3.22 2.49 -0.78
C ILE A 273 3.63 2.72 -2.23
N ARG A 274 4.88 2.48 -2.52
CA ARG A 274 5.43 2.54 -3.87
C ARG A 274 4.70 1.58 -4.82
N LYS A 275 4.52 1.99 -6.08
CA LYS A 275 3.84 1.18 -7.11
C LYS A 275 2.44 0.69 -6.68
N LEU A 276 1.71 1.51 -5.92
CA LEU A 276 0.31 1.20 -5.62
C LEU A 276 -0.49 1.22 -6.92
N PRO A 277 -1.15 0.11 -7.30
CA PRO A 277 -1.88 0.05 -8.56
C PRO A 277 -3.01 1.09 -8.62
N THR A 278 -3.12 1.81 -9.75
CA THR A 278 -4.16 2.84 -9.97
C THR A 278 -5.57 2.27 -9.83
N ASP A 279 -5.80 1.04 -10.26
CA ASP A 279 -7.07 0.32 -10.10
C ASP A 279 -7.43 0.11 -8.62
N LEU A 280 -6.42 -0.06 -7.74
CA LEU A 280 -6.60 -0.10 -6.29
C LEU A 280 -6.95 1.27 -5.75
N VAL A 281 -6.25 2.33 -6.14
CA VAL A 281 -6.56 3.71 -5.74
C VAL A 281 -8.01 4.04 -6.10
N ASP A 282 -8.46 3.67 -7.29
CA ASP A 282 -9.85 3.84 -7.74
C ASP A 282 -10.86 3.01 -6.92
N SER A 283 -10.48 1.80 -6.53
CA SER A 283 -11.34 0.93 -5.72
C SER A 283 -11.42 1.42 -4.27
N PHE A 284 -10.38 2.05 -3.76
CA PHE A 284 -10.31 2.64 -2.41
C PHE A 284 -10.72 4.13 -2.35
N LYS A 285 -11.30 4.68 -3.42
CA LYS A 285 -11.79 6.07 -3.43
C LYS A 285 -12.60 6.40 -2.17
N SER A 286 -13.44 5.51 -1.70
CA SER A 286 -14.31 5.77 -0.55
C SER A 286 -13.57 5.71 0.80
N THR A 287 -12.41 5.05 0.89
CA THR A 287 -11.52 5.11 2.07
C THR A 287 -10.62 6.35 1.99
N LEU A 288 -10.28 6.80 0.79
CA LEU A 288 -9.52 8.02 0.54
C LEU A 288 -10.40 9.28 0.49
N ASP A 289 -11.73 9.12 0.53
CA ASP A 289 -12.66 10.26 0.61
C ASP A 289 -12.45 11.12 1.86
N GLU A 290 -12.02 10.53 3.00
CA GLU A 290 -11.70 11.33 4.18
C GLU A 290 -10.49 12.25 3.95
N VAL A 291 -9.53 11.85 3.08
CA VAL A 291 -8.42 12.70 2.62
C VAL A 291 -8.95 13.84 1.74
N ARG A 292 -9.87 13.51 0.81
CA ARG A 292 -10.49 14.50 -0.08
C ARG A 292 -11.33 15.53 0.65
N GLU A 293 -11.98 15.12 1.72
CA GLU A 293 -12.83 15.98 2.54
C GLU A 293 -12.10 16.67 3.70
N ALA A 294 -10.84 16.31 3.94
CA ALA A 294 -10.03 16.93 4.98
C ALA A 294 -9.78 18.42 4.70
N ASP A 295 -9.82 19.21 5.75
CA ASP A 295 -9.47 20.63 5.76
C ASP A 295 -7.96 20.81 5.98
N LEU A 296 -7.32 19.83 6.65
CA LEU A 296 -5.88 19.81 6.94
C LEU A 296 -5.37 18.38 6.77
N LEU A 297 -4.22 18.23 6.13
CA LEU A 297 -3.49 16.98 6.02
C LEU A 297 -2.28 17.00 6.97
N LEU A 298 -2.16 15.97 7.81
CA LEU A 298 -0.97 15.70 8.60
C LEU A 298 -0.17 14.62 7.89
N HIS A 299 0.89 15.02 7.20
CA HIS A 299 1.77 14.11 6.48
C HIS A 299 2.80 13.53 7.43
N VAL A 300 2.55 12.32 7.93
CA VAL A 300 3.46 11.61 8.84
C VAL A 300 4.55 10.92 8.03
N VAL A 301 5.80 11.15 8.42
CA VAL A 301 7.01 10.65 7.74
C VAL A 301 7.89 9.95 8.76
N ASP A 302 8.45 8.80 8.42
CA ASP A 302 9.45 8.09 9.21
C ASP A 302 10.84 8.65 8.87
N ILE A 303 11.38 9.53 9.74
CA ILE A 303 12.68 10.18 9.50
C ILE A 303 13.87 9.22 9.65
N SER A 304 13.67 8.09 10.32
CA SER A 304 14.71 7.07 10.49
C SER A 304 14.94 6.23 9.24
N HIS A 305 14.03 6.31 8.26
CA HIS A 305 14.16 5.61 7.00
C HIS A 305 15.12 6.35 6.04
N PRO A 306 16.13 5.73 5.45
CA PRO A 306 17.12 6.41 4.60
C PRO A 306 16.47 7.10 3.38
N ASP A 307 15.40 6.54 2.83
CA ASP A 307 14.66 7.07 1.68
C ASP A 307 13.38 7.83 2.05
N PHE A 308 13.32 8.43 3.23
CA PHE A 308 12.13 9.18 3.64
C PHE A 308 11.73 10.29 2.65
N GLU A 309 12.70 10.91 1.95
CA GLU A 309 12.42 11.92 0.92
C GLU A 309 11.70 11.32 -0.30
N GLU A 310 12.08 10.10 -0.73
CA GLU A 310 11.38 9.38 -1.81
C GLU A 310 9.96 9.00 -1.37
N GLN A 311 9.81 8.56 -0.12
CA GLN A 311 8.49 8.28 0.45
C GLN A 311 7.59 9.52 0.46
N ILE A 312 8.12 10.70 0.81
CA ILE A 312 7.39 11.98 0.72
C ILE A 312 6.94 12.23 -0.73
N GLN A 313 7.81 12.02 -1.71
CA GLN A 313 7.46 12.21 -3.13
C GLN A 313 6.34 11.25 -3.59
N VAL A 314 6.40 9.98 -3.21
CA VAL A 314 5.34 8.99 -3.50
C VAL A 314 4.00 9.41 -2.93
N VAL A 315 3.99 9.89 -1.68
CA VAL A 315 2.77 10.38 -1.03
C VAL A 315 2.23 11.61 -1.74
N ASN A 316 3.08 12.58 -2.05
CA ASN A 316 2.69 13.83 -2.74
C ASN A 316 2.14 13.55 -4.14
N GLN A 317 2.76 12.62 -4.88
CA GLN A 317 2.25 12.18 -6.19
C GLN A 317 0.86 11.56 -6.05
N THR A 318 0.67 10.66 -5.10
CA THR A 318 -0.64 10.04 -4.86
C THR A 318 -1.69 11.06 -4.43
N LEU A 319 -1.35 12.03 -3.59
CA LEU A 319 -2.24 13.14 -3.22
C LEU A 319 -2.61 14.00 -4.43
N SER A 320 -1.68 14.23 -5.35
CA SER A 320 -1.94 14.93 -6.62
C SER A 320 -2.92 14.15 -7.50
N GLU A 321 -2.74 12.84 -7.66
CA GLU A 321 -3.65 11.96 -8.41
C GLU A 321 -5.06 11.93 -7.80
N LEU A 322 -5.17 12.09 -6.48
CA LEU A 322 -6.44 12.23 -5.77
C LEU A 322 -7.06 13.63 -5.87
N GLY A 323 -6.38 14.60 -6.47
CA GLY A 323 -6.81 16.00 -6.53
C GLY A 323 -6.75 16.72 -5.18
N CYS A 324 -5.81 16.36 -4.33
CA CYS A 324 -5.63 16.88 -2.98
C CYS A 324 -4.31 17.64 -2.79
N ALA A 325 -3.57 17.94 -3.86
CA ALA A 325 -2.27 18.61 -3.80
C ALA A 325 -2.33 20.03 -3.21
N ASP A 326 -3.44 20.74 -3.42
CA ASP A 326 -3.60 22.13 -2.98
C ASP A 326 -4.13 22.27 -1.54
N LYS A 327 -4.31 21.15 -0.83
CA LYS A 327 -4.82 21.19 0.55
C LYS A 327 -3.77 21.69 1.54
N PRO A 328 -4.18 22.44 2.57
CA PRO A 328 -3.29 22.74 3.66
C PRO A 328 -2.69 21.45 4.24
N SER A 329 -1.38 21.41 4.36
CA SER A 329 -0.67 20.24 4.89
C SER A 329 0.41 20.64 5.86
N MET A 330 0.74 19.78 6.81
CA MET A 330 1.84 19.91 7.74
C MET A 330 2.60 18.60 7.80
N ILE A 331 3.93 18.64 7.73
CA ILE A 331 4.77 17.44 7.80
C ILE A 331 5.11 17.12 9.26
N ILE A 332 4.90 15.87 9.63
CA ILE A 332 5.25 15.34 10.95
C ILE A 332 6.33 14.29 10.79
N PHE A 333 7.57 14.67 11.04
CA PHE A 333 8.70 13.75 11.09
C PHE A 333 8.64 12.94 12.38
N ASN A 334 8.24 11.69 12.27
CA ASN A 334 8.09 10.76 13.38
C ASN A 334 9.29 9.82 13.47
N LYS A 335 9.41 9.13 14.60
CA LYS A 335 10.47 8.15 14.93
C LYS A 335 11.86 8.79 15.06
N ILE A 336 11.94 10.00 15.61
CA ILE A 336 13.23 10.64 15.91
C ILE A 336 14.08 9.82 16.88
N ASP A 337 13.44 8.97 17.71
CA ASP A 337 14.08 8.00 18.60
C ASP A 337 14.89 6.94 17.87
N ASN A 338 14.54 6.63 16.63
CA ASN A 338 15.22 5.65 15.79
C ASN A 338 16.15 6.30 14.76
N TYR A 339 16.28 7.63 14.75
CA TYR A 339 17.18 8.31 13.81
C TYR A 339 18.62 8.13 14.25
N HIS A 340 19.45 7.60 13.37
CA HIS A 340 20.86 7.38 13.59
C HIS A 340 21.69 8.08 12.51
N TRP A 341 22.80 8.66 12.92
CA TRP A 341 23.80 9.24 12.03
C TRP A 341 25.17 8.71 12.39
N VAL A 342 26.06 8.69 11.40
CA VAL A 342 27.46 8.31 11.57
C VAL A 342 28.28 9.59 11.72
N GLU A 343 28.90 9.76 12.89
CA GLU A 343 29.78 10.90 13.13
C GLU A 343 31.03 10.74 12.26
N LYS A 344 31.38 11.81 11.55
CA LYS A 344 32.53 11.82 10.67
C LYS A 344 33.78 12.11 11.46
N GLU A 345 34.83 11.29 11.31
CA GLU A 345 36.14 11.54 11.93
C GLU A 345 36.76 12.83 11.37
N GLU A 346 37.46 13.59 12.21
CA GLU A 346 38.07 14.90 11.83
C GLU A 346 39.05 14.78 10.66
N ASP A 347 39.67 13.61 10.47
CA ASP A 347 40.63 13.31 9.39
C ASP A 347 40.01 12.72 8.12
N ASP A 348 38.70 12.49 8.11
CA ASP A 348 37.98 11.94 6.96
C ASP A 348 37.68 13.01 5.91
N LEU A 349 38.41 13.00 4.81
CA LEU A 349 38.28 13.92 3.67
C LEU A 349 37.20 13.49 2.66
N THR A 350 36.50 12.41 2.88
CA THR A 350 35.39 11.99 1.99
C THR A 350 34.27 13.03 2.00
N PRO A 351 33.49 13.18 0.92
CA PRO A 351 32.31 14.05 0.94
C PRO A 351 31.31 13.63 2.02
N THR A 352 30.70 14.59 2.69
CA THR A 352 29.61 14.34 3.64
C THR A 352 28.44 13.69 2.92
N THR A 353 28.01 12.53 3.40
CA THR A 353 26.85 11.79 2.88
C THR A 353 25.60 12.08 3.73
N LYS A 354 24.42 11.60 3.29
CA LYS A 354 23.19 11.71 4.07
C LYS A 354 23.30 11.05 5.46
N GLU A 355 24.13 10.02 5.57
CA GLU A 355 24.35 9.27 6.82
C GLU A 355 25.11 10.08 7.89
N ASN A 356 25.81 11.14 7.49
CA ASN A 356 26.58 11.98 8.42
C ASN A 356 25.80 13.20 8.94
N ILE A 357 24.54 13.39 8.48
CA ILE A 357 23.75 14.56 8.88
C ILE A 357 23.17 14.32 10.27
N THR A 358 23.45 15.22 11.20
CA THR A 358 22.86 15.17 12.54
C THR A 358 21.38 15.53 12.50
N LEU A 359 20.61 15.06 13.51
CA LEU A 359 19.19 15.37 13.61
C LEU A 359 18.94 16.89 13.64
N ASP A 360 19.81 17.68 14.31
CA ASP A 360 19.66 19.13 14.42
C ASP A 360 19.94 19.86 13.10
N GLU A 361 20.87 19.39 12.31
CA GLU A 361 21.11 19.91 10.95
C GLU A 361 19.94 19.60 10.03
N LEU A 362 19.41 18.38 10.12
CA LEU A 362 18.27 17.94 9.36
C LEU A 362 17.01 18.76 9.72
N LYS A 363 16.77 19.00 11.02
CA LYS A 363 15.71 19.88 11.51
C LYS A 363 15.81 21.28 10.90
N LYS A 364 16.98 21.91 10.98
CA LYS A 364 17.22 23.25 10.42
C LYS A 364 16.95 23.29 8.91
N THR A 365 17.40 22.28 8.18
CA THR A 365 17.21 22.19 6.73
C THR A 365 15.74 22.08 6.35
N TRP A 366 15.00 21.21 7.01
CA TRP A 366 13.57 21.00 6.72
C TRP A 366 12.68 22.13 7.23
N MET A 367 12.97 22.73 8.39
CA MET A 367 12.27 23.92 8.87
C MET A 367 12.41 25.09 7.90
N ALA A 368 13.62 25.31 7.37
CA ALA A 368 13.85 26.34 6.36
C ALA A 368 13.12 26.02 5.03
N LYS A 369 13.08 24.76 4.60
CA LYS A 369 12.43 24.31 3.37
C LYS A 369 10.91 24.42 3.44
N GLU A 370 10.33 24.03 4.56
CA GLU A 370 8.86 23.99 4.78
C GLU A 370 8.32 25.24 5.49
N HIS A 371 9.14 26.28 5.62
CA HIS A 371 8.76 27.54 6.28
C HIS A 371 8.14 27.31 7.67
N ASP A 372 8.81 26.51 8.51
CA ASP A 372 8.35 26.09 9.85
C ASP A 372 7.01 25.32 9.86
N ASN A 373 6.60 24.77 8.72
CA ASN A 373 5.38 23.96 8.63
C ASN A 373 5.68 22.46 8.79
N CYS A 374 6.64 22.13 9.63
CA CYS A 374 7.00 20.75 9.98
C CYS A 374 7.31 20.62 11.47
N LEU A 375 7.14 19.42 11.99
CA LEU A 375 7.43 19.06 13.38
C LEU A 375 8.20 17.74 13.45
N PHE A 376 8.97 17.57 14.52
CA PHE A 376 9.79 16.38 14.76
C PHE A 376 9.39 15.75 16.08
N ILE A 377 8.85 14.52 16.02
CA ILE A 377 8.28 13.83 17.17
C ILE A 377 8.77 12.39 17.29
N SER A 378 8.69 11.82 18.49
CA SER A 378 8.59 10.37 18.67
C SER A 378 7.21 10.03 19.23
N ALA A 379 6.38 9.42 18.40
CA ALA A 379 5.07 8.97 18.83
C ALA A 379 5.17 7.80 19.83
N LYS A 380 6.23 6.99 19.75
CA LYS A 380 6.47 5.86 20.63
C LYS A 380 6.96 6.31 22.01
N GLU A 381 7.99 7.15 22.06
CA GLU A 381 8.60 7.64 23.29
C GLU A 381 7.89 8.90 23.85
N LYS A 382 6.87 9.41 23.13
CA LYS A 382 6.08 10.61 23.46
C LYS A 382 6.93 11.90 23.53
N GLU A 383 7.95 11.98 22.69
CA GLU A 383 8.81 13.16 22.62
C GLU A 383 8.18 14.23 21.73
N ASN A 384 8.25 15.52 22.14
CA ASN A 384 7.72 16.71 21.46
C ASN A 384 6.20 16.69 21.21
N ILE A 385 5.44 15.91 21.97
CA ILE A 385 3.97 15.77 21.77
C ILE A 385 3.20 17.01 22.21
N ASP A 386 3.67 17.71 23.25
CA ASP A 386 3.02 18.94 23.72
C ASP A 386 3.18 20.07 22.69
N GLU A 387 4.37 20.23 22.10
CA GLU A 387 4.61 21.14 20.98
C GLU A 387 3.71 20.80 19.78
N PHE A 388 3.61 19.51 19.45
CA PHE A 388 2.74 19.05 18.38
C PHE A 388 1.27 19.42 18.63
N ARG A 389 0.76 19.23 19.85
CA ARG A 389 -0.61 19.63 20.22
C ARG A 389 -0.83 21.12 20.09
N GLU A 390 0.12 21.94 20.56
CA GLU A 390 0.02 23.39 20.48
C GLU A 390 -0.02 23.89 19.04
N VAL A 391 0.88 23.39 18.17
CA VAL A 391 0.91 23.79 16.76
C VAL A 391 -0.35 23.31 16.04
N LEU A 392 -0.79 22.07 16.30
CA LEU A 392 -2.02 21.53 15.73
C LEU A 392 -3.24 22.34 16.15
N TYR A 393 -3.33 22.73 17.42
CA TYR A 393 -4.39 23.59 17.93
C TYR A 393 -4.44 24.93 17.17
N LYS A 394 -3.30 25.61 17.01
CA LYS A 394 -3.20 26.87 16.28
C LYS A 394 -3.71 26.73 14.84
N LYS A 395 -3.24 25.70 14.12
CA LYS A 395 -3.64 25.43 12.73
C LYS A 395 -5.14 25.11 12.59
N VAL A 396 -5.65 24.23 13.45
CA VAL A 396 -7.08 23.85 13.43
C VAL A 396 -7.96 25.03 13.79
N ARG A 397 -7.54 25.89 14.75
CA ARG A 397 -8.25 27.11 15.13
C ARG A 397 -8.31 28.11 13.98
N GLU A 398 -7.20 28.34 13.28
CA GLU A 398 -7.16 29.23 12.11
C GLU A 398 -8.16 28.76 11.03
N LEU A 399 -8.14 27.48 10.70
CA LEU A 399 -9.06 26.89 9.72
C LEU A 399 -10.51 26.94 10.21
N HIS A 400 -10.75 26.74 11.50
CA HIS A 400 -12.09 26.82 12.09
C HIS A 400 -12.67 28.22 11.96
N VAL A 401 -11.92 29.26 12.31
CA VAL A 401 -12.34 30.66 12.20
C VAL A 401 -12.62 31.04 10.75
N GLN A 402 -11.79 30.59 9.82
CA GLN A 402 -12.01 30.83 8.37
C GLN A 402 -13.28 30.17 7.85
N LYS A 403 -13.52 28.92 8.24
CA LYS A 403 -14.63 28.11 7.72
C LYS A 403 -15.96 28.40 8.42
N TYR A 404 -15.91 28.75 9.69
CA TYR A 404 -17.07 28.96 10.57
C TYR A 404 -16.97 30.26 11.39
N PRO A 405 -16.96 31.43 10.74
CA PRO A 405 -16.66 32.70 11.40
C PRO A 405 -17.69 33.15 12.46
N TYR A 406 -18.87 32.49 12.49
CA TYR A 406 -19.93 32.84 13.44
C TYR A 406 -20.30 31.70 14.39
N ASN A 407 -19.38 30.75 14.58
CA ASN A 407 -19.63 29.56 15.38
C ASN A 407 -18.79 29.58 16.66
N ASP A 408 -19.46 29.83 17.81
CA ASP A 408 -18.84 29.85 19.14
C ASP A 408 -18.58 28.43 19.70
N PHE A 409 -18.17 27.47 18.84
CA PHE A 409 -17.87 26.09 19.24
C PHE A 409 -16.60 25.93 20.08
N LEU A 410 -15.96 27.00 20.42
CA LEU A 410 -14.93 26.99 21.44
C LEU A 410 -15.62 26.75 22.79
N TYR A 411 -15.34 25.61 23.43
CA TYR A 411 -15.76 25.43 24.82
C TYR A 411 -15.14 26.58 25.63
N ASN A 412 -15.97 27.37 26.27
CA ASN A 412 -15.46 28.35 27.23
C ASN A 412 -14.72 27.59 28.31
N ILE A 413 -13.42 27.80 28.42
CA ILE A 413 -12.69 27.45 29.62
C ILE A 413 -13.18 28.49 30.61
N GLU A 414 -14.05 28.08 31.54
CA GLU A 414 -14.26 28.91 32.74
C GLU A 414 -12.89 29.01 33.39
N GLU A 415 -12.40 30.24 33.46
CA GLU A 415 -11.18 30.58 34.21
C GLU A 415 -11.44 30.18 35.67
N GLU A 416 -10.81 29.04 36.09
CA GLU A 416 -10.66 28.73 37.51
C GLU A 416 -9.56 29.60 38.16
#